data_6c7d295b724a9d7f32ad570a9ad07d77
#
_entry.id   6c7d295b724a9d7f32ad570a9ad07d77
#
_cell.length_a   1.000
_cell.length_b   1.000
_cell.length_c   1.000
_cell.angle_alpha   90.00
_cell.angle_beta   90.00
_cell.angle_gamma   90.00
#
_symmetry.space_group_name_H-M   'P 1'
#
loop_
_entity.id
_entity.type
_entity.pdbx_description
1 polymer ?
#
loop_
_entity_poly.entity_id
_entity_poly.type
_entity_poly.pdbx_seq_one_letter_code
_entity_poly.pdbx_strand_id
1 'polypeptide(L)'
;MILSIIIIMFILLGTIVGVKRGFLYQLIKMLSNIIVFVVALILKNPVADILINHIDIINIDKSISIIFYKAISFILICFILKLIIILVLKITRALEKVLEATIILAIPSKILGGILGFIEYYIYAFIILLVLSIPVFNIDVYKSDVAKYILKGTPLISKKVDISLFEELKREYDKGPSASEEEYIKILKDHGIVKDMK
;
A
#
# COMPACT_ATOMS: atom_id res chain seq x y z
N MET A 1 -10.07 -9.72 -18.15
CA MET A 1 -11.45 -9.65 -17.63
C MET A 1 -11.55 -10.04 -16.13
N ILE A 2 -11.02 -11.19 -15.70
CA ILE A 2 -11.13 -11.67 -14.31
C ILE A 2 -10.54 -10.65 -13.31
N LEU A 3 -9.34 -10.14 -13.56
CA LEU A 3 -8.68 -9.16 -12.69
C LEU A 3 -9.52 -7.88 -12.54
N SER A 4 -10.13 -7.38 -13.62
CA SER A 4 -11.00 -6.21 -13.57
C SER A 4 -12.20 -6.41 -12.63
N ILE A 5 -12.83 -7.60 -12.68
CA ILE A 5 -13.97 -7.96 -11.84
C ILE A 5 -13.54 -7.99 -10.37
N ILE A 6 -12.40 -8.63 -10.08
CA ILE A 6 -11.86 -8.72 -8.72
C ILE A 6 -11.61 -7.33 -8.14
N ILE A 7 -10.99 -6.43 -8.92
CA ILE A 7 -10.70 -5.05 -8.48
C ILE A 7 -12.00 -4.30 -8.19
N ILE A 8 -12.97 -4.36 -9.09
CA ILE A 8 -14.27 -3.68 -8.90
C ILE A 8 -14.96 -4.23 -7.67
N MET A 9 -15.05 -5.55 -7.51
CA MET A 9 -15.64 -6.17 -6.32
C MET A 9 -14.93 -5.73 -5.03
N PHE A 10 -13.60 -5.67 -5.05
CA PHE A 10 -12.81 -5.23 -3.90
C PHE A 10 -13.13 -3.78 -3.51
N ILE A 11 -13.23 -2.86 -4.47
CA ILE A 11 -13.59 -1.46 -4.22
C ILE A 11 -15.04 -1.34 -3.73
N LEU A 12 -15.97 -2.08 -4.32
CA LEU A 12 -17.38 -2.11 -3.89
C LEU A 12 -17.51 -2.63 -2.45
N LEU A 13 -16.77 -3.68 -2.09
CA LEU A 13 -16.72 -4.16 -0.70
C LEU A 13 -16.25 -3.07 0.26
N GLY A 14 -15.24 -2.27 -0.13
CA GLY A 14 -14.79 -1.13 0.64
C GLY A 14 -15.88 -0.10 0.87
N THR A 15 -16.64 0.22 -0.17
CA THR A 15 -17.77 1.14 -0.09
C THR A 15 -18.85 0.62 0.87
N ILE A 16 -19.25 -0.64 0.74
CA ILE A 16 -20.25 -1.27 1.61
C ILE A 16 -19.79 -1.27 3.07
N VAL A 17 -18.52 -1.62 3.31
CA VAL A 17 -17.92 -1.62 4.64
C VAL A 17 -17.88 -0.20 5.22
N GLY A 18 -17.59 0.81 4.40
CA GLY A 18 -17.61 2.22 4.80
C GLY A 18 -19.00 2.69 5.21
N VAL A 19 -20.04 2.36 4.41
CA VAL A 19 -21.44 2.64 4.74
C VAL A 19 -21.83 2.00 6.08
N LYS A 20 -21.45 0.76 6.33
CA LYS A 20 -21.75 0.05 7.59
C LYS A 20 -21.02 0.61 8.81
N ARG A 21 -19.89 1.27 8.62
CA ARG A 21 -19.06 1.81 9.72
C ARG A 21 -19.42 3.24 10.08
N GLY A 22 -19.99 3.99 9.14
CA GLY A 22 -20.24 5.40 9.27
C GLY A 22 -19.02 6.28 9.05
N PHE A 23 -19.27 7.58 8.94
CA PHE A 23 -18.27 8.57 8.56
C PHE A 23 -17.15 8.73 9.60
N LEU A 24 -17.52 8.94 10.86
CA LEU A 24 -16.55 9.25 11.92
C LEU A 24 -15.57 8.10 12.14
N TYR A 25 -16.09 6.87 12.21
CA TYR A 25 -15.24 5.69 12.35
C TYR A 25 -14.32 5.51 11.14
N GLN A 26 -14.84 5.65 9.91
CA GLN A 26 -14.07 5.45 8.69
C GLN A 26 -12.98 6.52 8.54
N LEU A 27 -13.29 7.77 8.88
CA LEU A 27 -12.33 8.89 8.86
C LEU A 27 -11.16 8.65 9.83
N ILE A 28 -11.47 8.33 11.08
CA ILE A 28 -10.45 8.08 12.11
C ILE A 28 -9.59 6.87 11.73
N LYS A 29 -10.21 5.80 11.22
CA LYS A 29 -9.48 4.62 10.73
C LYS A 29 -8.51 4.98 9.60
N MET A 30 -8.96 5.75 8.61
CA MET A 30 -8.14 6.15 7.47
C MET A 30 -6.96 7.03 7.92
N LEU A 31 -7.20 8.04 8.76
CA LEU A 31 -6.15 8.88 9.32
C LEU A 31 -5.17 8.07 10.17
N SER A 32 -5.68 7.16 11.00
CA SER A 32 -4.84 6.27 11.81
C SER A 32 -3.91 5.40 10.95
N ASN A 33 -4.40 4.87 9.84
CA ASN A 33 -3.57 4.07 8.93
C ASN A 33 -2.42 4.91 8.32
N ILE A 34 -2.69 6.16 7.97
CA ILE A 34 -1.66 7.10 7.47
C ILE A 34 -0.63 7.39 8.56
N ILE A 35 -1.08 7.67 9.78
CA ILE A 35 -0.20 7.94 10.92
C ILE A 35 0.69 6.73 11.21
N VAL A 36 0.12 5.52 11.28
CA VAL A 36 0.89 4.28 11.49
C VAL A 36 1.97 4.13 10.44
N PHE A 37 1.63 4.33 9.16
CA PHE A 37 2.57 4.19 8.07
C PHE A 37 3.73 5.19 8.17
N VAL A 38 3.41 6.47 8.43
CA VAL A 38 4.43 7.53 8.57
C VAL A 38 5.33 7.27 9.77
N VAL A 39 4.75 6.95 10.94
CA VAL A 39 5.52 6.67 12.16
C VAL A 39 6.40 5.42 11.97
N ALA A 40 5.89 4.37 11.33
CA ALA A 40 6.67 3.18 11.02
C ALA A 40 7.84 3.48 10.07
N LEU A 41 7.65 4.36 9.08
CA LEU A 41 8.76 4.78 8.19
C LEU A 41 9.85 5.55 8.95
N ILE A 42 9.47 6.38 9.92
CA ILE A 42 10.42 7.16 10.72
C ILE A 42 11.18 6.24 11.70
N LEU A 43 10.47 5.35 12.38
CA LEU A 43 11.05 4.54 13.46
C LEU A 43 11.72 3.24 12.97
N LYS A 44 11.55 2.83 11.70
CA LYS A 44 12.13 1.57 11.19
C LYS A 44 13.66 1.49 11.33
N ASN A 45 14.37 2.62 11.16
CA ASN A 45 15.83 2.62 11.23
C ASN A 45 16.33 2.43 12.68
N PRO A 46 15.94 3.27 13.66
CA PRO A 46 16.40 3.08 15.04
C PRO A 46 15.99 1.73 15.63
N VAL A 47 14.80 1.22 15.28
CA VAL A 47 14.36 -0.12 15.75
C VAL A 47 15.16 -1.24 15.06
N ALA A 48 15.49 -1.11 13.77
CA ALA A 48 16.35 -2.06 13.09
C ALA A 48 17.74 -2.12 13.71
N ASP A 49 18.32 -0.97 14.06
CA ASP A 49 19.65 -0.90 14.70
C ASP A 49 19.65 -1.60 16.07
N ILE A 50 18.55 -1.45 16.85
CA ILE A 50 18.39 -2.18 18.11
C ILE A 50 18.29 -3.69 17.86
N LEU A 51 17.51 -4.11 16.85
CA LEU A 51 17.38 -5.53 16.51
C LEU A 51 18.71 -6.14 16.05
N ILE A 52 19.46 -5.47 15.20
CA ILE A 52 20.76 -5.94 14.72
C ILE A 52 21.73 -6.12 15.88
N ASN A 53 21.75 -5.19 16.84
CA ASN A 53 22.70 -5.23 17.96
C ASN A 53 22.36 -6.29 19.03
N HIS A 54 21.10 -6.74 19.11
CA HIS A 54 20.65 -7.68 20.16
C HIS A 54 20.31 -9.07 19.62
N ILE A 55 20.03 -9.20 18.32
CA ILE A 55 19.50 -10.43 17.74
C ILE A 55 20.29 -10.74 16.46
N ASP A 56 21.44 -11.34 16.62
CA ASP A 56 22.29 -11.77 15.49
C ASP A 56 21.85 -13.18 15.02
N ILE A 57 20.67 -13.26 14.38
CA ILE A 57 20.09 -14.55 13.94
C ILE A 57 20.51 -14.91 12.51
N ILE A 58 20.98 -13.95 11.70
CA ILE A 58 21.09 -14.16 10.26
C ILE A 58 22.54 -13.99 9.80
N ASN A 59 23.21 -15.11 9.62
CA ASN A 59 24.54 -15.20 8.99
C ASN A 59 24.43 -15.11 7.45
N ILE A 60 23.87 -14.01 6.96
CA ILE A 60 23.78 -13.69 5.52
C ILE A 60 24.60 -12.42 5.28
N ASP A 61 24.93 -12.15 4.01
CA ASP A 61 25.62 -10.93 3.58
C ASP A 61 25.08 -9.69 4.31
N LYS A 62 25.97 -8.89 4.87
CA LYS A 62 25.66 -7.74 5.73
C LYS A 62 24.64 -6.77 5.12
N SER A 63 24.66 -6.62 3.80
CA SER A 63 23.73 -5.74 3.07
C SER A 63 22.29 -6.29 3.06
N ILE A 64 22.13 -7.59 2.85
CA ILE A 64 20.83 -8.28 2.83
C ILE A 64 20.23 -8.30 4.23
N SER A 65 21.08 -8.56 5.24
CA SER A 65 20.72 -8.56 6.66
C SER A 65 20.11 -7.22 7.09
N ILE A 66 20.72 -6.09 6.74
CA ILE A 66 20.22 -4.75 7.07
C ILE A 66 18.84 -4.50 6.47
N ILE A 67 18.62 -4.87 5.21
CA ILE A 67 17.32 -4.69 4.54
C ILE A 67 16.24 -5.52 5.24
N PHE A 68 16.57 -6.75 5.59
CA PHE A 68 15.68 -7.68 6.28
C PHE A 68 15.27 -7.14 7.66
N TYR A 69 16.23 -6.68 8.48
CA TYR A 69 15.92 -6.09 9.78
C TYR A 69 15.10 -4.81 9.68
N LYS A 70 15.34 -3.96 8.67
CA LYS A 70 14.51 -2.78 8.42
C LYS A 70 13.07 -3.15 8.04
N ALA A 71 12.87 -4.20 7.26
CA ALA A 71 11.55 -4.70 6.89
C ALA A 71 10.80 -5.27 8.12
N ILE A 72 11.48 -6.10 8.92
CA ILE A 72 10.91 -6.64 10.17
C ILE A 72 10.56 -5.53 11.15
N SER A 73 11.45 -4.55 11.35
CA SER A 73 11.21 -3.41 12.21
C SER A 73 9.98 -2.62 11.78
N PHE A 74 9.84 -2.37 10.49
CA PHE A 74 8.66 -1.71 9.94
C PHE A 74 7.36 -2.47 10.25
N ILE A 75 7.35 -3.78 10.02
CA ILE A 75 6.20 -4.65 10.29
C ILE A 75 5.86 -4.66 11.78
N LEU A 76 6.87 -4.79 12.65
CA LEU A 76 6.71 -4.82 14.10
C LEU A 76 6.10 -3.51 14.63
N ILE A 77 6.61 -2.37 14.18
CA ILE A 77 6.08 -1.06 14.55
C ILE A 77 4.63 -0.92 14.07
N CYS A 78 4.33 -1.27 12.83
CA CYS A 78 2.97 -1.27 12.31
C CYS A 78 2.03 -2.13 13.17
N PHE A 79 2.49 -3.31 13.59
CA PHE A 79 1.70 -4.23 14.42
C PHE A 79 1.40 -3.62 15.80
N ILE A 80 2.41 -3.10 16.50
CA ILE A 80 2.26 -2.48 17.81
C ILE A 80 1.33 -1.28 17.75
N LEU A 81 1.55 -0.37 16.80
CA LEU A 81 0.72 0.81 16.63
C LEU A 81 -0.73 0.45 16.27
N LYS A 82 -0.95 -0.57 15.46
CA LYS A 82 -2.31 -1.05 15.17
C LYS A 82 -3.04 -1.59 16.39
N LEU A 83 -2.36 -2.24 17.33
CA LEU A 83 -2.99 -2.66 18.58
C LEU A 83 -3.51 -1.45 19.37
N ILE A 84 -2.75 -0.37 19.46
CA ILE A 84 -3.17 0.88 20.13
C ILE A 84 -4.38 1.48 19.40
N ILE A 85 -4.34 1.54 18.07
CA ILE A 85 -5.43 2.10 17.27
C ILE A 85 -6.72 1.30 17.39
N ILE A 86 -6.67 -0.02 17.56
CA ILE A 86 -7.86 -0.83 17.78
C ILE A 86 -8.64 -0.36 19.01
N LEU A 87 -7.95 0.07 20.07
CA LEU A 87 -8.60 0.63 21.27
C LEU A 87 -9.30 1.96 20.96
N VAL A 88 -8.62 2.85 20.23
CA VAL A 88 -9.20 4.13 19.79
C VAL A 88 -10.43 3.90 18.91
N LEU A 89 -10.35 2.97 17.96
CA LEU A 89 -11.46 2.66 17.06
C LEU A 89 -12.66 2.02 17.78
N LYS A 90 -12.45 1.30 18.88
CA LYS A 90 -13.56 0.79 19.71
C LYS A 90 -14.35 1.94 20.33
N ILE A 91 -13.67 2.95 20.84
CA ILE A 91 -14.30 4.15 21.44
C ILE A 91 -15.05 4.93 20.32
N THR A 92 -14.42 5.14 19.18
CA THR A 92 -15.02 5.84 18.04
C THR A 92 -16.29 5.13 17.55
N ARG A 93 -16.30 3.80 17.54
CA ARG A 93 -17.49 3.03 17.15
C ARG A 93 -18.65 3.19 18.12
N ALA A 94 -18.37 3.38 19.40
CA ALA A 94 -19.41 3.70 20.38
C ALA A 94 -20.03 5.09 20.10
N LEU A 95 -19.20 6.08 19.78
CA LEU A 95 -19.67 7.42 19.40
C LEU A 95 -20.50 7.41 18.10
N GLU A 96 -20.04 6.67 17.09
CA GLU A 96 -20.78 6.53 15.82
C GLU A 96 -22.17 5.94 16.04
N LYS A 97 -22.32 4.95 16.91
CA LYS A 97 -23.64 4.38 17.27
C LYS A 97 -24.58 5.43 17.89
N VAL A 98 -24.05 6.35 18.71
CA VAL A 98 -24.82 7.45 19.27
C VAL A 98 -25.28 8.42 18.18
N LEU A 99 -24.42 8.74 17.21
CA LEU A 99 -24.76 9.55 16.04
C LEU A 99 -25.83 8.87 15.18
N GLU A 100 -25.69 7.56 14.95
CA GLU A 100 -26.65 6.77 14.18
C GLU A 100 -28.05 6.67 14.85
N ALA A 101 -28.12 6.81 16.18
CA ALA A 101 -29.38 6.84 16.89
C ALA A 101 -30.22 8.10 16.57
N THR A 102 -29.57 9.15 16.05
CA THR A 102 -30.23 10.36 15.57
C THR A 102 -30.48 10.24 14.06
N ILE A 103 -31.73 10.04 13.66
CA ILE A 103 -32.14 9.78 12.25
C ILE A 103 -31.56 10.82 11.28
N ILE A 104 -31.49 12.09 11.68
CA ILE A 104 -31.02 13.20 10.86
C ILE A 104 -29.52 13.06 10.51
N LEU A 105 -28.71 12.50 11.40
CA LEU A 105 -27.27 12.33 11.21
C LEU A 105 -26.87 10.95 10.65
N ALA A 106 -27.75 9.97 10.77
CA ALA A 106 -27.49 8.59 10.34
C ALA A 106 -27.26 8.48 8.82
N ILE A 107 -28.11 9.11 8.03
CA ILE A 107 -28.06 9.02 6.54
C ILE A 107 -26.80 9.70 6.00
N PRO A 108 -26.48 10.97 6.34
CA PRO A 108 -25.24 11.62 5.91
C PRO A 108 -23.99 10.86 6.35
N SER A 109 -23.97 10.35 7.60
CA SER A 109 -22.83 9.57 8.11
C SER A 109 -22.56 8.31 7.28
N LYS A 110 -23.61 7.57 6.90
CA LYS A 110 -23.47 6.35 6.08
C LYS A 110 -22.99 6.65 4.67
N ILE A 111 -23.53 7.70 4.03
CA ILE A 111 -23.12 8.10 2.67
C ILE A 111 -21.65 8.52 2.67
N LEU A 112 -21.26 9.42 3.58
CA LEU A 112 -19.88 9.88 3.70
C LEU A 112 -18.94 8.75 4.10
N GLY A 113 -19.37 7.85 4.98
CA GLY A 113 -18.64 6.62 5.32
C GLY A 113 -18.38 5.74 4.10
N GLY A 114 -19.37 5.60 3.22
CA GLY A 114 -19.25 4.88 1.95
C GLY A 114 -18.23 5.52 1.01
N ILE A 115 -18.24 6.85 0.86
CA ILE A 115 -17.29 7.60 0.04
C ILE A 115 -15.86 7.40 0.58
N LEU A 116 -15.67 7.54 1.88
CA LEU A 116 -14.34 7.30 2.49
C LEU A 116 -13.89 5.84 2.35
N GLY A 117 -14.82 4.89 2.46
CA GLY A 117 -14.55 3.48 2.22
C GLY A 117 -14.12 3.21 0.78
N PHE A 118 -14.78 3.83 -0.19
CA PHE A 118 -14.38 3.77 -1.60
C PHE A 118 -12.95 4.29 -1.80
N ILE A 119 -12.63 5.48 -1.27
CA ILE A 119 -11.31 6.10 -1.38
C ILE A 119 -10.23 5.21 -0.75
N GLU A 120 -10.48 4.69 0.46
CA GLU A 120 -9.52 3.82 1.18
C GLU A 120 -9.21 2.56 0.37
N TYR A 121 -10.24 1.85 -0.13
CA TYR A 121 -10.05 0.62 -0.89
C TYR A 121 -9.53 0.87 -2.30
N TYR A 122 -9.80 2.03 -2.88
CA TYR A 122 -9.17 2.46 -4.12
C TYR A 122 -7.65 2.62 -3.95
N ILE A 123 -7.23 3.26 -2.86
CA ILE A 123 -5.78 3.40 -2.53
C ILE A 123 -5.15 2.02 -2.28
N TYR A 124 -5.84 1.12 -1.57
CA TYR A 124 -5.34 -0.24 -1.37
C TYR A 124 -5.23 -1.02 -2.69
N ALA A 125 -6.24 -0.91 -3.57
CA ALA A 125 -6.19 -1.51 -4.89
C ALA A 125 -5.00 -0.98 -5.70
N PHE A 126 -4.74 0.34 -5.67
CA PHE A 126 -3.58 0.94 -6.33
C PHE A 126 -2.27 0.34 -5.80
N ILE A 127 -2.09 0.26 -4.48
CA ILE A 127 -0.86 -0.29 -3.86
C ILE A 127 -0.70 -1.77 -4.23
N ILE A 128 -1.77 -2.57 -4.15
CA ILE A 128 -1.75 -3.99 -4.51
C ILE A 128 -1.38 -4.16 -5.98
N LEU A 129 -1.98 -3.39 -6.88
CA LEU A 129 -1.68 -3.44 -8.31
C LEU A 129 -0.23 -3.04 -8.62
N LEU A 130 0.29 -2.04 -7.91
CA LEU A 130 1.66 -1.61 -8.04
C LEU A 130 2.63 -2.73 -7.62
N VAL A 131 2.36 -3.42 -6.51
CA VAL A 131 3.16 -4.58 -6.07
C VAL A 131 3.04 -5.73 -7.09
N LEU A 132 1.84 -6.03 -7.57
CA LEU A 132 1.62 -7.08 -8.59
C LEU A 132 2.23 -6.75 -9.94
N SER A 133 2.51 -5.47 -10.22
CA SER A 133 3.22 -5.04 -11.44
C SER A 133 4.71 -5.37 -11.42
N ILE A 134 5.25 -5.77 -10.24
CA ILE A 134 6.65 -6.21 -10.15
C ILE A 134 6.80 -7.53 -10.94
N PRO A 135 7.82 -7.65 -11.81
CA PRO A 135 8.00 -8.81 -12.69
C PRO A 135 8.01 -10.17 -12.00
N VAL A 136 8.48 -10.22 -10.74
CA VAL A 136 8.58 -11.44 -9.93
C VAL A 136 7.26 -12.20 -9.78
N PHE A 137 6.11 -11.50 -9.80
CA PHE A 137 4.79 -12.12 -9.64
C PHE A 137 4.23 -12.73 -10.93
N ASN A 138 4.88 -12.48 -12.07
CA ASN A 138 4.46 -12.99 -13.38
C ASN A 138 2.97 -12.76 -13.74
N ILE A 139 2.37 -11.72 -13.15
CA ILE A 139 0.97 -11.34 -13.38
C ILE A 139 0.94 -10.16 -14.36
N ASP A 140 0.26 -10.35 -15.48
CA ASP A 140 0.09 -9.27 -16.45
C ASP A 140 -1.06 -8.34 -16.04
N VAL A 141 -0.75 -7.43 -15.12
CA VAL A 141 -1.69 -6.43 -14.57
C VAL A 141 -2.22 -5.52 -15.68
N TYR A 142 -1.41 -5.28 -16.70
CA TYR A 142 -1.73 -4.38 -17.80
C TYR A 142 -2.70 -4.97 -18.84
N LYS A 143 -3.05 -6.26 -18.74
CA LYS A 143 -4.17 -6.84 -19.52
C LYS A 143 -5.55 -6.41 -19.03
N SER A 144 -5.63 -5.80 -17.84
CA SER A 144 -6.88 -5.30 -17.25
C SER A 144 -7.03 -3.81 -17.49
N ASP A 145 -8.10 -3.39 -18.18
CA ASP A 145 -8.37 -1.96 -18.43
C ASP A 145 -8.61 -1.19 -17.14
N VAL A 146 -9.26 -1.82 -16.15
CA VAL A 146 -9.49 -1.23 -14.83
C VAL A 146 -8.16 -1.02 -14.09
N ALA A 147 -7.25 -1.99 -14.14
CA ALA A 147 -5.93 -1.85 -13.52
C ALA A 147 -5.11 -0.74 -14.19
N LYS A 148 -5.11 -0.67 -15.53
CA LYS A 148 -4.49 0.44 -16.27
C LYS A 148 -5.06 1.79 -15.84
N TYR A 149 -6.39 1.88 -15.74
CA TYR A 149 -7.05 3.12 -15.35
C TYR A 149 -6.63 3.54 -13.93
N ILE A 150 -6.60 2.61 -12.98
CA ILE A 150 -6.20 2.89 -11.60
C ILE A 150 -4.73 3.30 -11.54
N LEU A 151 -3.82 2.58 -12.21
CA LEU A 151 -2.39 2.85 -12.17
C LEU A 151 -2.03 4.15 -12.89
N LYS A 152 -2.58 4.41 -14.09
CA LYS A 152 -2.26 5.58 -14.92
C LYS A 152 -3.16 6.78 -14.63
N GLY A 153 -4.40 6.56 -14.19
CA GLY A 153 -5.41 7.59 -13.97
C GLY A 153 -5.39 8.27 -12.61
N THR A 154 -4.51 7.88 -11.69
CA THR A 154 -4.41 8.48 -10.35
C THR A 154 -3.34 9.60 -10.34
N PRO A 155 -3.67 10.86 -10.69
CA PRO A 155 -2.68 11.89 -11.03
C PRO A 155 -1.82 12.33 -9.85
N LEU A 156 -2.29 12.15 -8.61
CA LEU A 156 -1.53 12.52 -7.40
C LEU A 156 -0.43 11.53 -7.05
N ILE A 157 -0.58 10.27 -7.42
CA ILE A 157 0.34 9.19 -7.06
C ILE A 157 1.18 8.78 -8.27
N SER A 158 0.58 8.73 -9.46
CA SER A 158 1.27 8.36 -10.70
C SER A 158 2.38 9.35 -11.11
N LYS A 159 2.29 10.62 -10.67
CA LYS A 159 3.36 11.62 -10.88
C LYS A 159 4.60 11.37 -9.99
N LYS A 160 4.45 10.65 -8.87
CA LYS A 160 5.55 10.35 -7.94
C LYS A 160 6.08 8.92 -8.09
N VAL A 161 5.29 8.04 -8.68
CA VAL A 161 5.65 6.65 -8.97
C VAL A 161 5.75 6.54 -10.49
N ASP A 162 6.96 6.35 -10.98
CA ASP A 162 7.20 6.16 -12.40
C ASP A 162 6.72 4.77 -12.83
N ILE A 163 5.46 4.74 -13.30
CA ILE A 163 4.80 3.49 -13.70
C ILE A 163 5.43 2.93 -14.97
N SER A 164 6.01 3.81 -15.83
CA SER A 164 6.70 3.38 -17.04
C SER A 164 7.90 2.50 -16.73
N LEU A 165 8.59 2.75 -15.63
CA LEU A 165 9.64 1.90 -15.12
C LEU A 165 9.19 0.43 -14.94
N PHE A 166 8.03 0.22 -14.30
CA PHE A 166 7.52 -1.13 -14.07
C PHE A 166 7.10 -1.82 -15.36
N GLU A 167 6.55 -1.07 -16.33
CA GLU A 167 6.22 -1.61 -17.66
C GLU A 167 7.49 -2.02 -18.42
N GLU A 168 8.55 -1.22 -18.37
CA GLU A 168 9.81 -1.49 -19.05
C GLU A 168 10.57 -2.65 -18.41
N LEU A 169 10.68 -2.67 -17.07
CA LEU A 169 11.28 -3.79 -16.35
C LEU A 169 10.56 -5.10 -16.62
N LYS A 170 9.23 -5.09 -16.69
CA LYS A 170 8.47 -6.27 -17.01
C LYS A 170 8.70 -6.74 -18.45
N ARG A 171 8.72 -5.82 -19.41
CA ARG A 171 8.99 -6.13 -20.81
C ARG A 171 10.36 -6.79 -20.99
N GLU A 172 11.37 -6.31 -20.25
CA GLU A 172 12.70 -6.91 -20.27
C GLU A 172 12.71 -8.29 -19.60
N TYR A 173 12.03 -8.44 -18.47
CA TYR A 173 11.89 -9.71 -17.77
C TYR A 173 11.20 -10.79 -18.63
N ASP A 174 10.16 -10.41 -19.38
CA ASP A 174 9.39 -11.33 -20.24
C ASP A 174 10.22 -11.84 -21.44
N LYS A 175 11.38 -11.23 -21.76
CA LYS A 175 12.33 -11.76 -22.77
C LYS A 175 13.05 -13.05 -22.29
N GLY A 176 12.93 -13.39 -21.00
CA GLY A 176 13.53 -14.61 -20.43
C GLY A 176 15.05 -14.64 -20.57
N PRO A 177 15.65 -15.76 -21.06
CA PRO A 177 17.11 -15.89 -21.17
C PRO A 177 17.79 -14.87 -22.09
N SER A 178 17.02 -14.15 -22.91
CA SER A 178 17.52 -13.07 -23.78
C SER A 178 17.56 -11.70 -23.07
N ALA A 179 17.08 -11.61 -21.83
CA ALA A 179 17.12 -10.39 -21.03
C ALA A 179 18.58 -10.04 -20.70
N SER A 180 18.99 -8.81 -21.00
CA SER A 180 20.35 -8.32 -20.76
C SER A 180 20.41 -7.59 -19.43
N GLU A 181 21.41 -7.89 -18.60
CA GLU A 181 21.69 -7.16 -17.36
C GLU A 181 21.99 -5.68 -17.65
N GLU A 182 22.64 -5.40 -18.78
CA GLU A 182 22.94 -4.03 -19.23
C GLU A 182 21.65 -3.23 -19.51
N GLU A 183 20.63 -3.88 -20.08
CA GLU A 183 19.34 -3.26 -20.38
C GLU A 183 18.57 -2.94 -19.09
N TYR A 184 18.59 -3.83 -18.09
CA TYR A 184 18.04 -3.54 -16.75
C TYR A 184 18.72 -2.35 -16.10
N ILE A 185 20.05 -2.28 -16.14
CA ILE A 185 20.83 -1.16 -15.58
C ILE A 185 20.49 0.13 -16.33
N LYS A 186 20.35 0.07 -17.66
CA LYS A 186 19.98 1.22 -18.47
C LYS A 186 18.58 1.74 -18.11
N ILE A 187 17.59 0.86 -18.03
CA ILE A 187 16.21 1.22 -17.60
C ILE A 187 16.25 1.91 -16.23
N LEU A 188 16.99 1.38 -15.27
CA LEU A 188 17.11 1.96 -13.93
C LEU A 188 17.83 3.31 -13.93
N LYS A 189 18.80 3.52 -14.81
CA LYS A 189 19.51 4.80 -15.00
C LYS A 189 18.61 5.85 -15.63
N ASP A 190 17.90 5.49 -16.69
CA ASP A 190 16.99 6.39 -17.42
C ASP A 190 15.88 6.94 -16.51
N HIS A 191 15.47 6.15 -15.50
CA HIS A 191 14.50 6.53 -14.48
C HIS A 191 15.13 7.13 -13.20
N GLY A 192 16.45 7.36 -13.19
CA GLY A 192 17.18 8.05 -12.12
C GLY A 192 17.29 7.26 -10.80
N ILE A 193 17.09 5.92 -10.82
CA ILE A 193 17.15 5.06 -9.64
C ILE A 193 18.60 4.68 -9.34
N VAL A 194 19.40 4.45 -10.37
CA VAL A 194 20.83 4.16 -10.25
C VAL A 194 21.61 5.36 -10.78
N LYS A 195 22.41 5.98 -9.92
CA LYS A 195 23.39 6.99 -10.33
C LYS A 195 24.62 6.28 -10.90
N ASP A 196 25.29 6.92 -11.85
CA ASP A 196 26.56 6.41 -12.36
C ASP A 196 27.50 6.13 -11.19
N MET A 197 27.72 4.84 -10.93
CA MET A 197 28.84 4.42 -10.07
C MET A 197 30.09 4.67 -10.89
N LYS A 198 30.85 5.70 -10.48
CA LYS A 198 32.22 5.93 -10.92
C LYS A 198 33.13 4.88 -10.31
#